data_f4be9caeae2e3111a696ce44823ea5e2
#
_entry.id   f4be9caeae2e3111a696ce44823ea5e2
#
_cell.length_a   1.000
_cell.length_b   1.000
_cell.length_c   1.000
_cell.angle_alpha   90.00
_cell.angle_beta   90.00
_cell.angle_gamma   90.00
#
_symmetry.space_group_name_H-M   'P 1'
#
loop_
_entity.id
_entity.type
_entity.pdbx_description
1 polymer ?
#
loop_
_entity_poly.entity_id
_entity_poly.type
_entity_poly.pdbx_seq_one_letter_code
_entity_poly.pdbx_strand_id
1 'polypeptide(L)'
;MDTVLYDSHGFECAEVSEVVANKPKTYLAGHMLDAGAVMRREWEAEQLRKAGAILHVPHEDKSINDKANAVQEGLAERIVANDTQGIIDSDVIVIDAHENGKGTLVELGQIKGMNDMADIVLSSVLDVTNGVLSERDALDLIQADVESVLEKKVYAHNTDIRRANSQPQSGDRREYAPNQYVYGTVLDVTNGVGFYDWDEIIEEVKEMCE
;
A
#
# COMPACT_ATOMS: atom_id res chain seq x y z
N MET A 1 34.49 2.52 -31.64
CA MET A 1 35.86 2.83 -31.19
C MET A 1 35.73 3.02 -29.69
N ASP A 2 36.11 2.00 -28.98
CA ASP A 2 36.02 2.00 -27.53
C ASP A 2 37.19 2.84 -26.99
N THR A 3 36.87 3.94 -26.32
CA THR A 3 37.89 4.85 -25.75
C THR A 3 38.25 4.33 -24.36
N VAL A 4 39.35 3.64 -24.25
CA VAL A 4 39.93 3.23 -22.96
C VAL A 4 40.48 4.45 -22.26
N LEU A 5 40.00 4.74 -21.05
CA LEU A 5 40.51 5.83 -20.22
C LEU A 5 41.57 5.31 -19.27
N TYR A 6 42.69 6.02 -19.17
CA TYR A 6 43.80 5.71 -18.25
C TYR A 6 43.85 6.75 -17.12
N ASP A 7 44.16 6.30 -15.92
CA ASP A 7 44.41 7.20 -14.79
C ASP A 7 45.78 7.96 -14.95
N SER A 8 46.03 8.90 -14.03
CA SER A 8 47.25 9.69 -14.03
C SER A 8 48.56 8.89 -13.82
N HIS A 9 48.44 7.56 -13.58
CA HIS A 9 49.52 6.62 -13.34
C HIS A 9 49.64 5.57 -14.46
N GLY A 10 48.80 5.69 -15.52
CA GLY A 10 48.80 4.81 -16.67
C GLY A 10 48.13 3.44 -16.46
N PHE A 11 47.36 3.28 -15.43
CA PHE A 11 46.54 2.10 -15.24
C PHE A 11 45.21 2.22 -15.99
N GLU A 12 44.82 1.16 -16.67
CA GLU A 12 43.52 1.04 -17.32
C GLU A 12 42.43 1.24 -16.24
N CYS A 13 41.65 2.33 -16.33
CA CYS A 13 40.46 2.48 -15.52
C CYS A 13 39.51 1.38 -15.97
N ALA A 14 39.08 0.55 -15.04
CA ALA A 14 38.00 -0.39 -15.30
C ALA A 14 36.86 0.33 -16.04
N GLU A 15 36.37 -0.29 -17.13
CA GLU A 15 35.27 0.24 -17.93
C GLU A 15 34.24 0.88 -16.98
N VAL A 16 33.96 2.17 -17.17
CA VAL A 16 32.79 2.78 -16.61
C VAL A 16 31.65 2.08 -17.30
N SER A 17 31.17 0.97 -16.69
CA SER A 17 29.91 0.41 -17.07
C SER A 17 28.96 1.59 -17.13
N GLU A 18 28.36 1.85 -18.31
CA GLU A 18 27.26 2.82 -18.44
C GLU A 18 26.40 2.61 -17.22
N VAL A 19 26.33 3.62 -16.35
CA VAL A 19 25.34 3.66 -15.29
C VAL A 19 24.04 3.70 -16.06
N VAL A 20 23.46 2.52 -16.28
CA VAL A 20 22.09 2.40 -16.76
C VAL A 20 21.30 3.17 -15.73
N ALA A 21 20.93 4.39 -16.06
CA ALA A 21 20.15 5.24 -15.19
C ALA A 21 18.92 4.41 -14.80
N ASN A 22 18.90 3.95 -13.55
CA ASN A 22 17.86 3.05 -13.07
C ASN A 22 16.59 3.88 -13.09
N LYS A 23 15.74 3.67 -14.12
CA LYS A 23 14.52 4.44 -14.30
C LYS A 23 13.64 4.21 -13.08
N PRO A 24 13.13 5.28 -12.43
CA PRO A 24 12.34 5.13 -11.23
C PRO A 24 11.05 4.36 -11.53
N LYS A 25 10.79 3.35 -10.72
CA LYS A 25 9.48 2.70 -10.67
C LYS A 25 8.50 3.67 -10.01
N THR A 26 7.40 3.91 -10.67
CA THR A 26 6.42 4.91 -10.22
C THR A 26 5.04 4.26 -10.08
N TYR A 27 4.47 4.35 -8.89
CA TYR A 27 3.08 3.99 -8.63
C TYR A 27 2.18 5.18 -8.96
N LEU A 28 1.17 4.96 -9.81
CA LEU A 28 0.20 5.99 -10.18
C LEU A 28 -1.18 5.62 -9.67
N ALA A 29 -1.67 6.34 -8.67
CA ALA A 29 -2.95 6.11 -8.03
C ALA A 29 -3.95 7.26 -8.22
N GLY A 30 -5.21 6.90 -8.29
CA GLY A 30 -6.32 7.85 -8.35
C GLY A 30 -7.65 7.14 -8.62
N HIS A 31 -8.76 7.82 -8.35
CA HIS A 31 -10.07 7.21 -8.56
C HIS A 31 -10.40 7.02 -10.05
N MET A 32 -11.27 6.04 -10.31
CA MET A 32 -11.70 5.61 -11.64
C MET A 32 -13.24 5.52 -11.72
N LEU A 33 -13.95 6.41 -11.01
CA LEU A 33 -15.39 6.29 -10.80
C LEU A 33 -16.23 6.84 -11.96
N ASP A 34 -15.64 7.65 -12.84
CA ASP A 34 -16.29 8.20 -13.99
C ASP A 34 -15.35 8.28 -15.20
N ALA A 35 -15.90 8.53 -16.37
CA ALA A 35 -15.15 8.56 -17.63
C ALA A 35 -14.06 9.65 -17.63
N GLY A 36 -14.30 10.79 -16.99
CA GLY A 36 -13.32 11.88 -16.89
C GLY A 36 -12.12 11.47 -16.04
N ALA A 37 -12.36 10.78 -14.92
CA ALA A 37 -11.30 10.24 -14.06
C ALA A 37 -10.46 9.19 -14.79
N VAL A 38 -11.10 8.29 -15.56
CA VAL A 38 -10.41 7.31 -16.42
C VAL A 38 -9.49 8.01 -17.43
N MET A 39 -10.03 8.94 -18.21
CA MET A 39 -9.27 9.70 -19.22
C MET A 39 -8.11 10.47 -18.57
N ARG A 40 -8.33 11.03 -17.40
CA ARG A 40 -7.29 11.72 -16.64
C ARG A 40 -6.15 10.78 -16.27
N ARG A 41 -6.46 9.61 -15.76
CA ARG A 41 -5.47 8.60 -15.33
C ARG A 41 -4.67 8.08 -16.51
N GLU A 42 -5.32 7.83 -17.65
CA GLU A 42 -4.67 7.44 -18.90
C GLU A 42 -3.70 8.51 -19.39
N TRP A 43 -4.14 9.78 -19.38
CA TRP A 43 -3.29 10.90 -19.75
C TRP A 43 -2.07 11.05 -18.83
N GLU A 44 -2.24 10.96 -17.52
CA GLU A 44 -1.14 11.04 -16.56
C GLU A 44 -0.14 9.90 -16.75
N ALA A 45 -0.62 8.69 -16.94
CA ALA A 45 0.22 7.53 -17.24
C ALA A 45 1.04 7.75 -18.52
N GLU A 46 0.43 8.31 -19.56
CA GLU A 46 1.13 8.65 -20.80
C GLU A 46 2.23 9.70 -20.58
N GLN A 47 1.94 10.76 -19.79
CA GLN A 47 2.94 11.79 -19.50
C GLN A 47 4.14 11.23 -18.71
N LEU A 48 3.88 10.41 -17.68
CA LEU A 48 4.93 9.79 -16.88
C LEU A 48 5.77 8.82 -17.71
N ARG A 49 5.18 8.03 -18.60
CA ARG A 49 5.91 7.15 -19.54
C ARG A 49 6.79 7.95 -20.49
N LYS A 50 6.30 9.08 -21.02
CA LYS A 50 7.09 10.00 -21.85
C LYS A 50 8.26 10.63 -21.08
N ALA A 51 8.07 10.87 -19.79
CA ALA A 51 9.14 11.32 -18.90
C ALA A 51 10.18 10.21 -18.57
N GLY A 52 9.91 8.97 -18.96
CA GLY A 52 10.83 7.84 -18.81
C GLY A 52 10.57 6.95 -17.58
N ALA A 53 9.50 7.18 -16.83
CA ALA A 53 9.13 6.36 -15.68
C ALA A 53 8.69 4.94 -16.07
N ILE A 54 8.99 3.97 -15.22
CA ILE A 54 8.43 2.61 -15.27
C ILE A 54 7.20 2.63 -14.36
N LEU A 55 6.00 2.43 -14.93
CA LEU A 55 4.76 2.59 -14.17
C LEU A 55 4.20 1.27 -13.64
N HIS A 56 3.76 1.32 -12.40
CA HIS A 56 2.71 0.46 -11.86
C HIS A 56 1.42 1.26 -11.80
N VAL A 57 0.42 0.84 -12.55
CA VAL A 57 -0.89 1.51 -12.64
C VAL A 57 -1.97 0.47 -12.32
N PRO A 58 -2.58 0.48 -11.12
CA PRO A 58 -3.48 -0.58 -10.67
C PRO A 58 -4.60 -0.92 -11.65
N HIS A 59 -5.17 0.08 -12.32
CA HIS A 59 -6.28 -0.16 -13.25
C HIS A 59 -5.89 -0.85 -14.56
N GLU A 60 -4.61 -0.90 -14.90
CA GLU A 60 -4.10 -1.64 -16.07
C GLU A 60 -3.92 -3.14 -15.77
N ASP A 61 -3.92 -3.53 -14.51
CA ASP A 61 -3.86 -4.95 -14.10
C ASP A 61 -5.21 -5.63 -14.37
N LYS A 62 -5.26 -6.39 -15.46
CA LYS A 62 -6.46 -7.12 -15.87
C LYS A 62 -6.85 -8.24 -14.91
N SER A 63 -5.92 -8.73 -14.10
CA SER A 63 -6.21 -9.82 -13.14
C SER A 63 -7.17 -9.38 -12.03
N ILE A 64 -7.21 -8.10 -11.73
CA ILE A 64 -8.05 -7.49 -10.68
C ILE A 64 -9.09 -6.50 -11.22
N ASN A 65 -8.86 -5.90 -12.39
CA ASN A 65 -9.71 -4.85 -12.94
C ASN A 65 -10.56 -5.25 -14.14
N ASP A 66 -10.43 -6.46 -14.69
CA ASP A 66 -11.37 -6.99 -15.68
C ASP A 66 -12.69 -7.37 -14.99
N LYS A 67 -13.58 -6.40 -14.86
CA LYS A 67 -14.88 -6.55 -14.19
C LYS A 67 -15.76 -7.65 -14.79
N ALA A 68 -15.51 -8.06 -16.04
CA ALA A 68 -16.28 -9.10 -16.71
C ALA A 68 -15.75 -10.52 -16.40
N ASN A 69 -14.43 -10.66 -16.25
CA ASN A 69 -13.76 -11.97 -16.19
C ASN A 69 -12.99 -12.21 -14.88
N ALA A 70 -12.79 -11.19 -14.05
CA ALA A 70 -12.09 -11.36 -12.79
C ALA A 70 -12.84 -12.30 -11.85
N VAL A 71 -12.11 -13.26 -11.27
CA VAL A 71 -12.63 -14.17 -10.23
C VAL A 71 -13.03 -13.34 -9.02
N GLN A 72 -14.30 -13.37 -8.66
CA GLN A 72 -14.87 -12.54 -7.58
C GLN A 72 -14.44 -13.02 -6.18
N GLU A 73 -14.26 -14.33 -6.01
CA GLU A 73 -13.80 -14.89 -4.73
C GLU A 73 -12.38 -14.40 -4.40
N GLY A 74 -12.20 -13.80 -3.22
CA GLY A 74 -10.94 -13.24 -2.77
C GLY A 74 -10.44 -12.03 -3.61
N LEU A 75 -11.32 -11.38 -4.37
CA LEU A 75 -10.92 -10.25 -5.23
C LEU A 75 -10.43 -9.05 -4.41
N ALA A 76 -11.09 -8.74 -3.30
CA ALA A 76 -10.74 -7.61 -2.46
C ALA A 76 -9.33 -7.77 -1.86
N GLU A 77 -9.02 -8.97 -1.37
CA GLU A 77 -7.72 -9.31 -0.81
C GLU A 77 -6.61 -9.24 -1.87
N ARG A 78 -6.89 -9.72 -3.10
CA ARG A 78 -5.92 -9.62 -4.20
C ARG A 78 -5.67 -8.18 -4.62
N ILE A 79 -6.69 -7.33 -4.64
CA ILE A 79 -6.53 -5.90 -4.94
C ILE A 79 -5.60 -5.26 -3.90
N VAL A 80 -5.89 -5.45 -2.61
CA VAL A 80 -5.05 -4.89 -1.54
C VAL A 80 -3.61 -5.41 -1.63
N ALA A 81 -3.42 -6.72 -1.82
CA ALA A 81 -2.08 -7.30 -1.92
C ALA A 81 -1.29 -6.75 -3.11
N ASN A 82 -1.90 -6.65 -4.29
CA ASN A 82 -1.23 -6.14 -5.49
C ASN A 82 -0.89 -4.66 -5.37
N ASP A 83 -1.83 -3.84 -4.89
CA ASP A 83 -1.64 -2.40 -4.78
C ASP A 83 -0.63 -2.07 -3.67
N THR A 84 -0.69 -2.79 -2.53
CA THR A 84 0.31 -2.70 -1.47
C THR A 84 1.71 -3.06 -1.97
N GLN A 85 1.83 -4.16 -2.72
CA GLN A 85 3.12 -4.55 -3.29
C GLN A 85 3.62 -3.52 -4.31
N GLY A 86 2.71 -2.98 -5.14
CA GLY A 86 3.04 -1.89 -6.07
C GLY A 86 3.58 -0.64 -5.38
N ILE A 87 3.00 -0.26 -4.23
CA ILE A 87 3.48 0.86 -3.40
C ILE A 87 4.88 0.54 -2.85
N ILE A 88 5.09 -0.66 -2.28
CA ILE A 88 6.37 -1.07 -1.71
C ILE A 88 7.49 -1.10 -2.76
N ASP A 89 7.20 -1.59 -3.97
CA ASP A 89 8.17 -1.76 -5.05
C ASP A 89 8.49 -0.46 -5.80
N SER A 90 7.80 0.63 -5.51
CA SER A 90 7.94 1.90 -6.24
C SER A 90 8.86 2.88 -5.52
N ASP A 91 9.72 3.54 -6.32
CA ASP A 91 10.60 4.61 -5.85
C ASP A 91 9.87 5.96 -5.76
N VAL A 92 8.81 6.12 -6.55
CA VAL A 92 8.02 7.36 -6.67
C VAL A 92 6.53 7.02 -6.57
N ILE A 93 5.79 7.79 -5.77
CA ILE A 93 4.33 7.69 -5.66
C ILE A 93 3.71 8.96 -6.22
N VAL A 94 2.87 8.81 -7.25
CA VAL A 94 2.04 9.87 -7.80
C VAL A 94 0.58 9.55 -7.48
N ILE A 95 -0.05 10.39 -6.66
CA ILE A 95 -1.35 10.08 -6.09
C ILE A 95 -2.34 11.25 -6.21
N ASP A 96 -3.49 11.00 -6.82
CA ASP A 96 -4.59 11.95 -6.89
C ASP A 96 -5.52 11.75 -5.68
N ALA A 97 -5.27 12.51 -4.61
CA ALA A 97 -6.01 12.44 -3.34
C ALA A 97 -7.41 13.07 -3.41
N HIS A 98 -8.17 12.74 -4.46
CA HIS A 98 -9.53 13.23 -4.64
C HIS A 98 -10.50 12.59 -3.62
N GLU A 99 -11.45 13.37 -3.09
CA GLU A 99 -12.40 12.94 -2.04
C GLU A 99 -13.25 11.72 -2.41
N ASN A 100 -13.53 11.52 -3.70
CA ASN A 100 -14.25 10.36 -4.21
C ASN A 100 -13.38 9.10 -4.31
N GLY A 101 -12.06 9.24 -4.23
CA GLY A 101 -11.09 8.16 -4.32
C GLY A 101 -10.89 7.43 -3.00
N LYS A 102 -11.92 6.77 -2.46
CA LYS A 102 -11.84 6.13 -1.15
C LYS A 102 -10.69 5.12 -1.06
N GLY A 103 -10.49 4.28 -2.06
CA GLY A 103 -9.35 3.38 -2.15
C GLY A 103 -8.03 4.14 -2.11
N THR A 104 -7.90 5.15 -2.96
CA THR A 104 -6.71 6.01 -3.04
C THR A 104 -6.39 6.74 -1.72
N LEU A 105 -7.42 7.15 -0.96
CA LEU A 105 -7.22 7.73 0.37
C LEU A 105 -6.73 6.70 1.39
N VAL A 106 -7.14 5.44 1.26
CA VAL A 106 -6.61 4.33 2.08
C VAL A 106 -5.14 4.08 1.72
N GLU A 107 -4.78 4.04 0.44
CA GLU A 107 -3.38 3.94 -0.02
C GLU A 107 -2.51 5.04 0.55
N LEU A 108 -3.00 6.29 0.53
CA LEU A 108 -2.29 7.42 1.14
C LEU A 108 -2.08 7.23 2.65
N GLY A 109 -3.11 6.74 3.36
CA GLY A 109 -3.00 6.40 4.77
C GLY A 109 -2.00 5.28 5.04
N GLN A 110 -1.95 4.27 4.17
CA GLN A 110 -0.98 3.16 4.23
C GLN A 110 0.46 3.68 4.06
N ILE A 111 0.72 4.52 3.06
CA ILE A 111 2.03 5.15 2.84
C ILE A 111 2.45 5.95 4.08
N LYS A 112 1.53 6.73 4.65
CA LYS A 112 1.79 7.47 5.89
C LYS A 112 2.16 6.54 7.05
N GLY A 113 1.44 5.43 7.22
CA GLY A 113 1.73 4.43 8.26
C GLY A 113 3.10 3.77 8.06
N MET A 114 3.46 3.42 6.81
CA MET A 114 4.79 2.90 6.48
C MET A 114 5.90 3.89 6.83
N ASN A 115 5.72 5.17 6.50
CA ASN A 115 6.70 6.21 6.83
C ASN A 115 6.85 6.39 8.35
N ASP A 116 5.74 6.42 9.09
CA ASP A 116 5.80 6.56 10.55
C ASP A 116 6.56 5.40 11.22
N MET A 117 6.31 4.17 10.79
CA MET A 117 7.04 3.00 11.28
C MET A 117 8.52 3.03 10.88
N ALA A 118 8.82 3.46 9.66
CA ALA A 118 10.21 3.62 9.21
C ALA A 118 10.96 4.67 10.05
N ASP A 119 10.31 5.78 10.39
CA ASP A 119 10.90 6.83 11.23
C ASP A 119 11.18 6.31 12.66
N ILE A 120 10.29 5.51 13.26
CA ILE A 120 10.49 4.89 14.57
C ILE A 120 11.73 3.96 14.54
N VAL A 121 11.80 3.08 13.55
CA VAL A 121 12.93 2.16 13.40
C VAL A 121 14.23 2.91 13.15
N LEU A 122 14.22 3.90 12.25
CA LEU A 122 15.39 4.71 11.93
C LEU A 122 15.90 5.49 13.14
N SER A 123 15.01 6.04 13.97
CA SER A 123 15.37 6.74 15.20
C SER A 123 16.19 5.83 16.14
N SER A 124 15.72 4.61 16.38
CA SER A 124 16.44 3.63 17.21
C SER A 124 17.81 3.26 16.63
N VAL A 125 17.92 3.10 15.31
CA VAL A 125 19.19 2.85 14.61
C VAL A 125 20.16 4.02 14.75
N LEU A 126 19.66 5.26 14.62
CA LEU A 126 20.47 6.47 14.79
C LEU A 126 20.97 6.63 16.23
N ASP A 127 20.16 6.27 17.21
CA ASP A 127 20.56 6.30 18.64
C ASP A 127 21.71 5.33 18.92
N VAL A 128 21.71 4.15 18.30
CA VAL A 128 22.86 3.22 18.36
C VAL A 128 24.09 3.85 17.69
N THR A 129 23.93 4.40 16.50
CA THR A 129 25.01 5.00 15.73
C THR A 129 25.67 6.17 16.48
N ASN A 130 24.89 6.94 17.23
CA ASN A 130 25.33 8.06 18.04
C ASN A 130 25.83 7.65 19.46
N GLY A 131 25.81 6.37 19.79
CA GLY A 131 26.24 5.86 21.09
C GLY A 131 25.29 6.19 22.26
N VAL A 132 24.03 6.51 21.97
CA VAL A 132 22.98 6.79 22.98
C VAL A 132 22.41 5.49 23.50
N LEU A 133 22.20 4.50 22.62
CA LEU A 133 21.71 3.17 22.96
C LEU A 133 22.73 2.08 22.60
N SER A 134 22.65 0.94 23.31
CA SER A 134 23.30 -0.28 22.82
C SER A 134 22.49 -0.92 21.69
N GLU A 135 23.13 -1.74 20.84
CA GLU A 135 22.43 -2.52 19.80
C GLU A 135 21.30 -3.37 20.40
N ARG A 136 21.52 -3.93 21.58
CA ARG A 136 20.54 -4.77 22.28
C ARG A 136 19.33 -3.95 22.70
N ASP A 137 19.52 -2.80 23.33
CA ASP A 137 18.45 -1.95 23.80
C ASP A 137 17.62 -1.40 22.62
N ALA A 138 18.28 -1.05 21.50
CA ALA A 138 17.58 -0.62 20.29
C ALA A 138 16.71 -1.72 19.68
N LEU A 139 17.21 -2.96 19.63
CA LEU A 139 16.42 -4.10 19.16
C LEU A 139 15.22 -4.38 20.05
N ASP A 140 15.41 -4.31 21.39
CA ASP A 140 14.33 -4.53 22.36
C ASP A 140 13.25 -3.44 22.21
N LEU A 141 13.62 -2.17 21.95
CA LEU A 141 12.69 -1.07 21.69
C LEU A 141 11.93 -1.26 20.38
N ILE A 142 12.65 -1.54 19.27
CA ILE A 142 12.03 -1.79 17.96
C ILE A 142 11.04 -2.96 18.07
N GLN A 143 11.41 -4.03 18.75
CA GLN A 143 10.54 -5.18 18.94
C GLN A 143 9.27 -4.78 19.71
N ALA A 144 9.40 -4.04 20.81
CA ALA A 144 8.26 -3.59 21.62
C ALA A 144 7.30 -2.70 20.80
N ASP A 145 7.83 -1.76 19.99
CA ASP A 145 7.02 -0.89 19.14
C ASP A 145 6.27 -1.69 18.08
N VAL A 146 6.93 -2.64 17.42
CA VAL A 146 6.33 -3.51 16.39
C VAL A 146 5.23 -4.39 16.99
N GLU A 147 5.53 -5.06 18.11
CA GLU A 147 4.57 -5.91 18.83
C GLU A 147 3.34 -5.10 19.26
N SER A 148 3.53 -3.90 19.81
CA SER A 148 2.44 -2.99 20.20
C SER A 148 1.51 -2.63 19.04
N VAL A 149 2.02 -2.52 17.81
CA VAL A 149 1.19 -2.26 16.60
C VAL A 149 0.45 -3.53 16.17
N LEU A 150 1.14 -4.68 16.15
CA LEU A 150 0.57 -5.96 15.70
C LEU A 150 -0.49 -6.52 16.66
N GLU A 151 -0.40 -6.20 17.95
CA GLU A 151 -1.35 -6.63 18.98
C GLU A 151 -2.66 -5.84 19.00
N LYS A 152 -2.73 -4.71 18.27
CA LYS A 152 -3.94 -3.90 18.21
C LYS A 152 -5.12 -4.71 17.68
N LYS A 153 -6.20 -4.75 18.45
CA LYS A 153 -7.47 -5.32 17.99
C LYS A 153 -8.22 -4.27 17.19
N VAL A 154 -8.68 -4.65 16.00
CA VAL A 154 -9.43 -3.76 15.11
C VAL A 154 -10.81 -4.36 14.87
N TYR A 155 -11.85 -3.61 15.26
CA TYR A 155 -13.25 -3.96 15.05
C TYR A 155 -13.85 -2.96 14.06
N ALA A 156 -13.95 -3.32 12.80
CA ALA A 156 -14.60 -2.49 11.79
C ALA A 156 -16.12 -2.77 11.78
N HIS A 157 -16.92 -1.72 11.72
CA HIS A 157 -18.37 -1.87 11.54
C HIS A 157 -18.87 -0.95 10.43
N ASN A 158 -20.07 -1.22 9.92
CA ASN A 158 -20.67 -0.43 8.86
C ASN A 158 -22.15 -0.18 9.16
N THR A 159 -22.53 1.09 9.27
CA THR A 159 -23.88 1.54 9.60
C THR A 159 -24.81 1.71 8.38
N ASP A 160 -24.37 1.33 7.18
CA ASP A 160 -25.24 1.39 5.99
C ASP A 160 -26.42 0.42 6.16
N ILE A 161 -27.62 0.99 6.17
CA ILE A 161 -28.86 0.21 6.37
C ILE A 161 -29.07 -0.88 5.30
N ARG A 162 -28.48 -0.74 4.12
CA ARG A 162 -28.56 -1.73 3.05
C ARG A 162 -27.82 -3.02 3.42
N ARG A 163 -26.80 -2.95 4.28
CA ARG A 163 -26.06 -4.11 4.77
C ARG A 163 -27.00 -5.11 5.49
N ALA A 164 -27.92 -4.63 6.31
CA ALA A 164 -28.84 -5.48 7.06
C ALA A 164 -29.87 -6.21 6.17
N ASN A 165 -30.24 -5.63 5.03
CA ASN A 165 -31.32 -6.12 4.17
C ASN A 165 -30.85 -6.86 2.92
N SER A 166 -29.56 -6.75 2.54
CA SER A 166 -28.99 -7.40 1.36
C SER A 166 -28.45 -8.79 1.66
N GLN A 167 -28.52 -9.69 0.68
CA GLN A 167 -27.85 -10.98 0.80
C GLN A 167 -26.34 -10.83 0.69
N PRO A 168 -25.55 -11.55 1.49
CA PRO A 168 -24.11 -11.62 1.33
C PRO A 168 -23.74 -12.12 -0.08
N GLN A 169 -22.71 -11.52 -0.68
CA GLN A 169 -22.12 -11.98 -1.93
C GLN A 169 -20.83 -12.73 -1.62
N SER A 170 -19.67 -12.09 -1.78
CA SER A 170 -18.39 -12.64 -1.38
C SER A 170 -18.05 -12.13 0.02
N GLY A 171 -17.79 -13.02 0.97
CA GLY A 171 -17.58 -12.68 2.36
C GLY A 171 -18.76 -11.89 2.93
N ASP A 172 -18.50 -10.77 3.58
CA ASP A 172 -19.50 -9.86 4.16
C ASP A 172 -20.01 -8.79 3.16
N ARG A 173 -19.65 -8.85 1.89
CA ARG A 173 -20.06 -7.86 0.91
C ARG A 173 -21.54 -8.00 0.54
N ARG A 174 -22.20 -6.85 0.39
CA ARG A 174 -23.63 -6.71 0.06
C ARG A 174 -23.81 -5.92 -1.24
N GLU A 175 -25.05 -5.74 -1.71
CA GLU A 175 -25.36 -4.96 -2.93
C GLU A 175 -24.88 -3.51 -2.91
N TYR A 176 -24.85 -2.84 -1.74
CA TYR A 176 -24.29 -1.50 -1.62
C TYR A 176 -22.78 -1.46 -1.88
N ALA A 177 -22.14 -2.60 -1.80
CA ALA A 177 -20.74 -2.91 -2.11
C ALA A 177 -19.76 -1.75 -1.85
N PRO A 178 -19.02 -1.74 -0.72
CA PRO A 178 -17.98 -0.76 -0.50
C PRO A 178 -16.91 -0.88 -1.58
N ASN A 179 -16.08 0.15 -1.74
CA ASN A 179 -14.90 0.06 -2.58
C ASN A 179 -14.08 -1.19 -2.21
N GLN A 180 -13.61 -1.95 -3.22
CA GLN A 180 -12.95 -3.24 -2.96
C GLN A 180 -11.66 -3.10 -2.18
N TYR A 181 -10.89 -2.03 -2.41
CA TYR A 181 -9.68 -1.76 -1.65
C TYR A 181 -10.01 -1.51 -0.17
N VAL A 182 -11.02 -0.67 0.10
CA VAL A 182 -11.47 -0.43 1.48
C VAL A 182 -11.93 -1.72 2.14
N TYR A 183 -12.72 -2.55 1.44
CA TYR A 183 -13.18 -3.82 2.00
C TYR A 183 -12.04 -4.82 2.23
N GLY A 184 -11.10 -4.93 1.29
CA GLY A 184 -9.91 -5.76 1.45
C GLY A 184 -9.05 -5.32 2.63
N THR A 185 -8.88 -4.00 2.82
CA THR A 185 -8.18 -3.47 4.01
C THR A 185 -8.92 -3.81 5.31
N VAL A 186 -10.26 -3.75 5.31
CA VAL A 186 -11.06 -4.19 6.48
C VAL A 186 -10.81 -5.67 6.78
N LEU A 187 -10.83 -6.55 5.77
CA LEU A 187 -10.55 -7.97 5.94
C LEU A 187 -9.14 -8.20 6.52
N ASP A 188 -8.14 -7.48 6.01
CA ASP A 188 -6.75 -7.59 6.45
C ASP A 188 -6.60 -7.21 7.93
N VAL A 189 -7.06 -6.02 8.33
CA VAL A 189 -6.92 -5.54 9.72
C VAL A 189 -7.81 -6.25 10.73
N THR A 190 -8.84 -6.98 10.26
CA THR A 190 -9.75 -7.79 11.10
C THR A 190 -9.47 -9.28 11.01
N ASN A 191 -8.33 -9.69 10.46
CA ASN A 191 -7.95 -11.09 10.26
C ASN A 191 -9.01 -11.91 9.50
N GLY A 192 -9.61 -11.33 8.47
CA GLY A 192 -10.57 -11.98 7.58
C GLY A 192 -12.02 -11.94 8.06
N VAL A 193 -12.34 -11.38 9.21
CA VAL A 193 -13.71 -11.31 9.73
C VAL A 193 -14.58 -10.36 8.91
N GLY A 194 -14.06 -9.20 8.52
CA GLY A 194 -14.84 -8.17 7.83
C GLY A 194 -15.52 -7.20 8.78
N PHE A 195 -16.81 -6.89 8.53
CA PHE A 195 -17.55 -5.97 9.38
C PHE A 195 -18.27 -6.70 10.51
N TYR A 196 -18.00 -6.28 11.73
CA TYR A 196 -18.69 -6.71 12.95
C TYR A 196 -20.04 -6.01 13.11
N ASP A 197 -20.97 -6.66 13.78
CA ASP A 197 -22.16 -6.02 14.30
C ASP A 197 -21.82 -5.30 15.61
N TRP A 198 -22.56 -4.22 15.92
CA TRP A 198 -22.21 -3.38 17.08
C TRP A 198 -22.27 -4.14 18.42
N ASP A 199 -23.22 -5.04 18.56
CA ASP A 199 -23.39 -5.85 19.77
C ASP A 199 -22.20 -6.81 19.96
N GLU A 200 -21.67 -7.38 18.87
CA GLU A 200 -20.47 -8.21 18.90
C GLU A 200 -19.27 -7.41 19.40
N ILE A 201 -19.09 -6.17 18.90
CA ILE A 201 -18.00 -5.28 19.37
C ILE A 201 -18.12 -5.04 20.87
N ILE A 202 -19.33 -4.80 21.38
CA ILE A 202 -19.56 -4.55 22.80
C ILE A 202 -19.19 -5.77 23.65
N GLU A 203 -19.53 -6.98 23.21
CA GLU A 203 -19.15 -8.21 23.93
C GLU A 203 -17.63 -8.42 23.94
N GLU A 204 -16.96 -8.27 22.79
CA GLU A 204 -15.49 -8.38 22.69
C GLU A 204 -14.77 -7.36 23.59
N VAL A 205 -15.25 -6.11 23.63
CA VAL A 205 -14.68 -5.06 24.49
C VAL A 205 -14.90 -5.36 25.97
N LYS A 206 -16.06 -5.92 26.36
CA LYS A 206 -16.30 -6.34 27.75
C LYS A 206 -15.34 -7.45 28.19
N GLU A 207 -15.15 -8.47 27.33
CA GLU A 207 -14.21 -9.57 27.61
C GLU A 207 -12.77 -9.07 27.83
N MET A 208 -12.36 -7.99 27.11
CA MET A 208 -11.05 -7.38 27.31
C MET A 208 -10.93 -6.54 28.60
N CYS A 209 -12.07 -6.16 29.19
CA CYS A 209 -12.11 -5.35 30.41
C CYS A 209 -12.25 -6.17 31.69
N GLU A 210 -12.51 -7.47 31.58
CA GLU A 210 -12.60 -8.43 32.70
C GLU A 210 -11.23 -9.05 33.06
#